data_815de3bfe45271bc0a44896d85dfcb33
#
_entry.id   815de3bfe45271bc0a44896d85dfcb33
#
_cell.length_a   1.000
_cell.length_b   1.000
_cell.length_c   1.000
_cell.angle_alpha   90.00
_cell.angle_beta   90.00
_cell.angle_gamma   90.00
#
_symmetry.space_group_name_H-M   'P 1'
#
loop_
_entity.id
_entity.type
_entity.pdbx_description
1 polymer ?
#
loop_
_entity_poly.entity_id
_entity_poly.type
_entity_poly.pdbx_seq_one_letter_code
_entity_poly.pdbx_strand_id
1 'polypeptide(L)'
;MLNFWRRAERRSGPGRPMDKPPQLRISRREGFNAAHQLRDPARSDEENRRLYGKCVNVHGHNYVVEVVVSGEIDPATGYVMDLKQLSDLMAGQIIEQVDHRSLNTDVPWLRDRIPTAENLAVAFWDRLRPHLHESSLRTVRVYETDKSWAECSVDS
;
A
#
# COMPACT_ATOMS: atom_id res chain seq x y z
N MET A 1 -24.63 37.68 -40.58
CA MET A 1 -24.10 36.58 -39.78
C MET A 1 -22.91 37.08 -38.98
N LEU A 2 -23.10 37.21 -37.69
CA LEU A 2 -22.13 37.89 -36.80
C LEU A 2 -21.16 36.88 -36.20
N ASN A 3 -19.86 37.13 -36.38
CA ASN A 3 -18.76 36.39 -35.78
C ASN A 3 -18.68 36.73 -34.28
N PHE A 4 -19.03 35.72 -33.42
CA PHE A 4 -18.91 35.81 -31.96
C PHE A 4 -17.72 34.96 -31.48
N TRP A 5 -16.51 35.36 -31.78
CA TRP A 5 -15.34 34.88 -31.02
C TRP A 5 -14.42 36.07 -30.73
N ARG A 6 -14.78 36.86 -29.70
CA ARG A 6 -13.82 37.79 -29.11
C ARG A 6 -12.83 36.98 -28.30
N ARG A 7 -11.58 37.03 -28.72
CA ARG A 7 -10.39 36.62 -28.00
C ARG A 7 -10.35 37.34 -26.65
N ALA A 8 -10.53 36.58 -25.54
CA ALA A 8 -10.25 37.07 -24.21
C ALA A 8 -8.74 37.23 -24.06
N GLU A 9 -8.25 38.45 -24.04
CA GLU A 9 -6.87 38.76 -23.69
C GLU A 9 -6.64 38.35 -22.25
N ARG A 10 -5.75 37.36 -22.04
CA ARG A 10 -5.32 36.95 -20.73
C ARG A 10 -4.45 38.06 -20.15
N ARG A 11 -4.96 38.77 -19.16
CA ARG A 11 -4.18 39.68 -18.32
C ARG A 11 -3.15 38.81 -17.56
N SER A 12 -1.87 38.99 -17.88
CA SER A 12 -0.74 38.47 -17.11
C SER A 12 -0.65 39.21 -15.79
N GLY A 13 -1.32 38.71 -14.77
CA GLY A 13 -1.05 39.11 -13.38
C GLY A 13 0.28 38.53 -12.91
N PRO A 14 0.93 39.09 -11.85
CA PRO A 14 2.16 38.56 -11.31
C PRO A 14 1.97 37.10 -10.94
N GLY A 15 2.82 36.24 -11.51
CA GLY A 15 2.69 34.79 -11.43
C GLY A 15 2.60 34.32 -9.99
N ARG A 16 1.50 33.61 -9.66
CA ARG A 16 1.44 32.74 -8.52
C ARG A 16 2.62 31.76 -8.62
N PRO A 17 3.31 31.45 -7.49
CA PRO A 17 4.34 30.42 -7.53
C PRO A 17 3.76 29.21 -8.26
N MET A 18 4.45 28.71 -9.26
CA MET A 18 4.04 27.53 -10.03
C MET A 18 3.84 26.40 -9.03
N ASP A 19 2.59 26.13 -8.67
CA ASP A 19 2.25 24.92 -7.93
C ASP A 19 2.86 23.74 -8.70
N LYS A 20 3.55 22.85 -7.99
CA LYS A 20 4.08 21.63 -8.61
C LYS A 20 2.97 21.00 -9.47
N PRO A 21 3.26 20.51 -10.68
CA PRO A 21 2.24 19.88 -11.50
C PRO A 21 1.59 18.74 -10.69
N PRO A 22 0.27 18.54 -10.85
CA PRO A 22 -0.43 17.50 -10.12
C PRO A 22 0.22 16.14 -10.41
N GLN A 23 0.55 15.38 -9.36
CA GLN A 23 1.07 14.03 -9.51
C GLN A 23 -0.08 13.06 -9.69
N LEU A 24 -0.02 12.27 -10.76
CA LEU A 24 -0.99 11.22 -10.99
C LEU A 24 -0.60 9.98 -10.17
N ARG A 25 -1.59 9.44 -9.48
CA ARG A 25 -1.46 8.20 -8.70
C ARG A 25 -2.55 7.23 -9.12
N ILE A 26 -2.19 5.97 -9.23
CA ILE A 26 -3.13 4.87 -9.44
C ILE A 26 -2.98 3.88 -8.30
N SER A 27 -4.03 3.15 -7.98
CA SER A 27 -3.98 2.13 -6.92
C SER A 27 -4.62 0.82 -7.34
N ARG A 28 -4.15 -0.26 -6.72
CA ARG A 28 -4.74 -1.58 -6.80
C ARG A 28 -4.94 -2.13 -5.39
N ARG A 29 -6.06 -2.82 -5.17
CA ARG A 29 -6.38 -3.55 -3.94
C ARG A 29 -6.51 -5.03 -4.21
N GLU A 30 -5.93 -5.84 -3.32
CA GLU A 30 -6.07 -7.29 -3.30
C GLU A 30 -6.41 -7.75 -1.89
N GLY A 31 -7.27 -8.78 -1.78
CA GLY A 31 -7.68 -9.37 -0.50
C GLY A 31 -6.95 -10.66 -0.22
N PHE A 32 -6.75 -10.96 1.06
CA PHE A 32 -6.28 -12.26 1.53
C PHE A 32 -6.83 -12.58 2.92
N ASN A 33 -6.88 -13.86 3.26
CA ASN A 33 -7.30 -14.34 4.58
C ASN A 33 -6.10 -14.95 5.28
N ALA A 34 -5.82 -14.51 6.49
CA ALA A 34 -4.69 -15.04 7.24
C ALA A 34 -4.97 -15.07 8.74
N ALA A 35 -4.37 -16.01 9.43
CA ALA A 35 -4.34 -16.08 10.88
C ALA A 35 -3.06 -15.45 11.42
N HIS A 36 -3.17 -14.83 12.59
CA HIS A 36 -2.03 -14.34 13.35
C HIS A 36 -2.28 -14.32 14.86
N GLN A 37 -1.21 -14.11 15.61
CA GLN A 37 -1.27 -13.71 17.01
C GLN A 37 -0.22 -12.62 17.24
N LEU A 38 -0.52 -11.68 18.15
CA LEU A 38 0.45 -10.67 18.56
C LEU A 38 1.16 -11.17 19.83
N ARG A 39 2.42 -11.55 19.67
CA ARG A 39 3.24 -12.09 20.74
C ARG A 39 4.71 -11.81 20.49
N ASP A 40 5.37 -11.29 21.49
CA ASP A 40 6.82 -11.17 21.54
C ASP A 40 7.39 -12.41 22.26
N PRO A 41 8.14 -13.28 21.60
CA PRO A 41 8.69 -14.48 22.20
C PRO A 41 9.72 -14.20 23.30
N ALA A 42 10.29 -13.00 23.36
CA ALA A 42 11.23 -12.59 24.41
C ALA A 42 10.54 -12.19 25.72
N ARG A 43 9.20 -12.11 25.74
CA ARG A 43 8.41 -11.69 26.91
C ARG A 43 7.64 -12.85 27.52
N SER A 44 7.34 -12.73 28.80
CA SER A 44 6.45 -13.66 29.50
C SER A 44 5.03 -13.62 28.95
N ASP A 45 4.23 -14.64 29.24
CA ASP A 45 2.82 -14.71 28.87
C ASP A 45 2.01 -13.58 29.48
N GLU A 46 2.32 -13.21 30.72
CA GLU A 46 1.66 -12.12 31.43
C GLU A 46 1.94 -10.76 30.77
N GLU A 47 3.20 -10.49 30.41
CA GLU A 47 3.58 -9.26 29.71
C GLU A 47 2.93 -9.18 28.34
N ASN A 48 2.90 -10.28 27.57
CA ASN A 48 2.23 -10.34 26.28
C ASN A 48 0.74 -10.05 26.42
N ARG A 49 0.05 -10.67 27.40
CA ARG A 49 -1.37 -10.38 27.65
C ARG A 49 -1.63 -8.94 28.03
N ARG A 50 -0.74 -8.34 28.82
CA ARG A 50 -0.86 -6.93 29.19
C ARG A 50 -0.70 -5.98 27.98
N LEU A 51 0.22 -6.30 27.06
CA LEU A 51 0.50 -5.49 25.89
C LEU A 51 -0.55 -5.64 24.79
N TYR A 52 -0.91 -6.87 24.46
CA TYR A 52 -1.71 -7.19 23.28
C TYR A 52 -3.14 -7.62 23.60
N GLY A 53 -3.48 -7.75 24.88
CA GLY A 53 -4.82 -8.16 25.32
C GLY A 53 -5.21 -9.50 24.72
N LYS A 54 -6.41 -9.55 24.12
CA LYS A 54 -6.93 -10.77 23.46
C LYS A 54 -6.22 -11.13 22.16
N CYS A 55 -5.46 -10.21 21.58
CA CYS A 55 -4.72 -10.46 20.32
C CYS A 55 -3.52 -11.40 20.52
N VAL A 56 -3.17 -11.79 21.75
CA VAL A 56 -2.23 -12.88 22.04
C VAL A 56 -2.76 -14.25 21.61
N ASN A 57 -4.08 -14.40 21.48
CA ASN A 57 -4.68 -15.65 20.98
C ASN A 57 -4.61 -15.65 19.46
N VAL A 58 -4.50 -16.84 18.88
CA VAL A 58 -4.57 -17.00 17.41
C VAL A 58 -5.97 -16.59 16.94
N HIS A 59 -6.01 -15.70 15.99
CA HIS A 59 -7.23 -15.22 15.34
C HIS A 59 -6.93 -14.85 13.89
N GLY A 60 -7.93 -14.51 13.11
CA GLY A 60 -7.75 -14.21 11.69
C GLY A 60 -8.58 -13.02 11.23
N HIS A 61 -8.16 -12.48 10.10
CA HIS A 61 -8.81 -11.35 9.45
C HIS A 61 -8.95 -11.58 7.94
N ASN A 62 -9.91 -10.89 7.35
CA ASN A 62 -10.01 -10.66 5.93
C ASN A 62 -9.22 -9.38 5.63
N TYR A 63 -7.93 -9.55 5.37
CA TYR A 63 -7.04 -8.44 5.06
C TYR A 63 -7.29 -7.89 3.67
N VAL A 64 -7.02 -6.59 3.50
CA VAL A 64 -6.87 -5.98 2.18
C VAL A 64 -5.54 -5.25 2.13
N VAL A 65 -4.77 -5.48 1.08
CA VAL A 65 -3.58 -4.69 0.77
C VAL A 65 -3.86 -3.77 -0.40
N GLU A 66 -3.53 -2.49 -0.23
CA GLU A 66 -3.63 -1.46 -1.27
C GLU A 66 -2.23 -0.97 -1.61
N VAL A 67 -1.90 -0.99 -2.89
CA VAL A 67 -0.63 -0.47 -3.42
C VAL A 67 -0.91 0.72 -4.30
N VAL A 68 -0.23 1.84 -4.02
CA VAL A 68 -0.32 3.08 -4.80
C VAL A 68 1.01 3.29 -5.51
N VAL A 69 0.94 3.51 -6.81
CA VAL A 69 2.07 3.90 -7.65
C VAL A 69 1.80 5.24 -8.33
N SER A 70 2.84 5.99 -8.63
CA SER A 70 2.75 7.24 -9.38
C SER A 70 3.66 7.21 -10.60
N GLY A 71 3.35 8.02 -11.58
CA GLY A 71 4.15 8.16 -12.79
C GLY A 71 3.52 9.13 -13.77
N GLU A 72 4.15 9.28 -14.91
CA GLU A 72 3.62 9.99 -16.06
C GLU A 72 2.77 9.06 -16.92
N ILE A 73 1.81 9.63 -17.64
CA ILE A 73 1.01 8.86 -18.61
C ILE A 73 1.89 8.58 -19.82
N ASP A 74 2.04 7.30 -20.17
CA ASP A 74 2.60 6.90 -21.46
C ASP A 74 1.62 7.29 -22.57
N PRO A 75 1.99 8.19 -23.50
CA PRO A 75 1.09 8.67 -24.56
C PRO A 75 0.67 7.57 -25.55
N ALA A 76 1.42 6.48 -25.62
CA ALA A 76 1.09 5.36 -26.49
C ALA A 76 -0.02 4.48 -25.95
N THR A 77 -0.11 4.34 -24.63
CA THR A 77 -1.06 3.44 -23.96
C THR A 77 -2.13 4.19 -23.17
N GLY A 78 -1.86 5.43 -22.73
CA GLY A 78 -2.69 6.19 -21.82
C GLY A 78 -2.56 5.74 -20.37
N TYR A 79 -1.60 4.88 -20.02
CA TYR A 79 -1.42 4.33 -18.67
C TYR A 79 -0.22 4.97 -17.95
N VAL A 80 -0.30 5.06 -16.63
CA VAL A 80 0.87 5.19 -15.76
C VAL A 80 1.55 3.81 -15.63
N MET A 81 0.74 2.79 -15.42
CA MET A 81 1.12 1.39 -15.33
C MET A 81 -0.12 0.54 -15.60
N ASP A 82 0.04 -0.61 -16.23
CA ASP A 82 -1.05 -1.58 -16.36
C ASP A 82 -1.40 -2.15 -14.97
N LEU A 83 -2.65 -1.91 -14.53
CA LEU A 83 -3.15 -2.41 -13.23
C LEU A 83 -3.20 -3.94 -13.16
N LYS A 84 -3.25 -4.63 -14.30
CA LYS A 84 -3.13 -6.10 -14.32
C LYS A 84 -1.71 -6.53 -13.95
N GLN A 85 -0.69 -5.87 -14.48
CA GLN A 85 0.71 -6.13 -14.11
C GLN A 85 0.96 -5.86 -12.62
N LEU A 86 0.39 -4.77 -12.07
CA LEU A 86 0.47 -4.49 -10.65
C LEU A 86 -0.22 -5.57 -9.82
N SER A 87 -1.40 -6.03 -10.24
CA SER A 87 -2.13 -7.13 -9.61
C SER A 87 -1.31 -8.43 -9.60
N ASP A 88 -0.71 -8.80 -10.73
CA ASP A 88 0.10 -10.02 -10.85
C ASP A 88 1.37 -9.94 -9.96
N LEU A 89 1.99 -8.77 -9.88
CA LEU A 89 3.11 -8.53 -8.99
C LEU A 89 2.69 -8.70 -7.52
N MET A 90 1.55 -8.10 -7.12
CA MET A 90 1.02 -8.25 -5.76
C MET A 90 0.68 -9.71 -5.46
N ALA A 91 0.08 -10.44 -6.40
CA ALA A 91 -0.22 -11.86 -6.26
C ALA A 91 1.03 -12.68 -5.97
N GLY A 92 2.05 -12.61 -6.83
CA GLY A 92 3.26 -13.43 -6.69
C GLY A 92 4.15 -13.02 -5.51
N GLN A 93 4.25 -11.72 -5.20
CA GLN A 93 5.13 -11.26 -4.13
C GLN A 93 4.49 -11.31 -2.74
N ILE A 94 3.17 -11.25 -2.63
CA ILE A 94 2.48 -11.14 -1.34
C ILE A 94 1.38 -12.22 -1.23
N ILE A 95 0.31 -12.13 -2.03
CA ILE A 95 -0.95 -12.81 -1.78
C ILE A 95 -0.77 -14.33 -1.70
N GLU A 96 -0.13 -14.95 -2.69
CA GLU A 96 0.11 -16.40 -2.76
C GLU A 96 0.95 -16.94 -1.58
N GLN A 97 1.66 -16.05 -0.89
CA GLN A 97 2.54 -16.42 0.21
C GLN A 97 1.89 -16.23 1.59
N VAL A 98 0.84 -15.42 1.69
CA VAL A 98 0.18 -15.11 2.98
C VAL A 98 -1.26 -15.63 3.06
N ASP A 99 -1.93 -15.82 1.91
CA ASP A 99 -3.33 -16.22 1.87
C ASP A 99 -3.53 -17.64 2.44
N HIS A 100 -4.52 -17.79 3.33
CA HIS A 100 -4.84 -19.01 4.06
C HIS A 100 -3.67 -19.59 4.87
N ARG A 101 -2.80 -18.70 5.41
CA ARG A 101 -1.64 -19.10 6.22
C ARG A 101 -1.66 -18.46 7.60
N SER A 102 -0.83 -19.04 8.49
CA SER A 102 -0.42 -18.36 9.73
C SER A 102 0.74 -17.43 9.45
N LEU A 103 0.55 -16.12 9.67
CA LEU A 103 1.59 -15.12 9.44
C LEU A 103 2.78 -15.27 10.39
N ASN A 104 2.58 -15.91 11.55
CA ASN A 104 3.63 -16.14 12.52
C ASN A 104 4.55 -17.32 12.16
N THR A 105 4.03 -18.36 11.49
CA THR A 105 4.74 -19.64 11.33
C THR A 105 5.01 -20.03 9.89
N ASP A 106 4.08 -19.73 8.97
CA ASP A 106 4.09 -20.27 7.62
C ASP A 106 4.74 -19.35 6.60
N VAL A 107 5.02 -18.09 7.00
CA VAL A 107 5.58 -17.07 6.13
C VAL A 107 7.03 -16.76 6.56
N PRO A 108 8.05 -17.34 5.89
CA PRO A 108 9.44 -17.27 6.35
C PRO A 108 9.98 -15.85 6.54
N TRP A 109 9.59 -14.91 5.67
CA TRP A 109 10.06 -13.53 5.71
C TRP A 109 9.33 -12.64 6.76
N LEU A 110 8.37 -13.21 7.52
CA LEU A 110 7.72 -12.56 8.66
C LEU A 110 8.17 -13.13 10.02
N ARG A 111 9.01 -14.19 10.05
CA ARG A 111 9.37 -14.94 11.30
C ARG A 111 9.95 -14.06 12.40
N ASP A 112 10.70 -13.04 12.03
CA ASP A 112 11.37 -12.14 12.98
C ASP A 112 10.56 -10.88 13.29
N ARG A 113 9.29 -10.86 12.90
CA ARG A 113 8.39 -9.71 13.06
C ARG A 113 7.10 -10.15 13.76
N ILE A 114 6.65 -9.36 14.71
CA ILE A 114 5.27 -9.51 15.23
C ILE A 114 4.33 -9.04 14.12
N PRO A 115 3.40 -9.86 13.63
CA PRO A 115 2.61 -9.55 12.43
C PRO A 115 1.45 -8.57 12.73
N THR A 116 1.78 -7.36 13.16
CA THR A 116 0.87 -6.22 13.22
C THR A 116 0.64 -5.64 11.83
N ALA A 117 -0.43 -4.88 11.63
CA ALA A 117 -0.70 -4.22 10.35
C ALA A 117 0.47 -3.32 9.90
N GLU A 118 1.15 -2.66 10.86
CA GLU A 118 2.31 -1.82 10.61
C GLU A 118 3.51 -2.63 10.07
N ASN A 119 3.84 -3.73 10.73
CA ASN A 119 4.93 -4.60 10.30
C ASN A 119 4.63 -5.30 8.97
N LEU A 120 3.35 -5.62 8.71
CA LEU A 120 2.93 -6.15 7.42
C LEU A 120 3.08 -5.09 6.32
N ALA A 121 2.68 -3.84 6.55
CA ALA A 121 2.83 -2.76 5.57
C ALA A 121 4.29 -2.55 5.17
N VAL A 122 5.21 -2.53 6.15
CA VAL A 122 6.66 -2.44 5.89
C VAL A 122 7.18 -3.67 5.15
N ALA A 123 6.79 -4.87 5.58
CA ALA A 123 7.26 -6.10 4.94
C ALA A 123 6.76 -6.22 3.48
N PHE A 124 5.53 -5.83 3.20
CA PHE A 124 4.98 -5.82 1.84
C PHE A 124 5.65 -4.76 0.97
N TRP A 125 5.96 -3.59 1.54
CA TRP A 125 6.76 -2.56 0.88
C TRP A 125 8.12 -3.10 0.45
N ASP A 126 8.85 -3.73 1.37
CA ASP A 126 10.18 -4.30 1.13
C ASP A 126 10.16 -5.35 0.00
N ARG A 127 9.06 -6.11 -0.11
CA ARG A 127 8.90 -7.12 -1.15
C ARG A 127 8.54 -6.55 -2.52
N LEU A 128 7.77 -5.47 -2.59
CA LEU A 128 7.33 -4.88 -3.85
C LEU A 128 8.38 -3.93 -4.45
N ARG A 129 9.09 -3.19 -3.59
CA ARG A 129 10.04 -2.16 -4.02
C ARG A 129 11.07 -2.62 -5.05
N PRO A 130 11.69 -3.81 -4.95
CA PRO A 130 12.68 -4.26 -5.95
C PRO A 130 12.12 -4.52 -7.34
N HIS A 131 10.80 -4.67 -7.47
CA HIS A 131 10.10 -4.99 -8.72
C HIS A 131 9.43 -3.78 -9.37
N LEU A 132 9.43 -2.64 -8.68
CA LEU A 132 8.89 -1.38 -9.16
C LEU A 132 10.03 -0.37 -9.31
N HIS A 133 9.91 0.52 -10.27
CA HIS A 133 10.87 1.62 -10.38
C HIS A 133 10.87 2.42 -9.08
N GLU A 134 12.06 2.80 -8.56
CA GLU A 134 12.20 3.43 -7.23
C GLU A 134 11.30 4.66 -7.02
N SER A 135 11.03 5.41 -8.08
CA SER A 135 10.17 6.60 -8.04
C SER A 135 8.68 6.29 -8.17
N SER A 136 8.27 5.04 -8.44
CA SER A 136 6.87 4.72 -8.74
C SER A 136 6.07 4.27 -7.53
N LEU A 137 6.64 3.46 -6.63
CA LEU A 137 5.94 3.01 -5.42
C LEU A 137 5.78 4.16 -4.43
N ARG A 138 4.55 4.45 -4.02
CA ARG A 138 4.21 5.56 -3.11
C ARG A 138 3.66 5.11 -1.79
N THR A 139 2.78 4.12 -1.79
CA THR A 139 2.11 3.67 -0.58
C THR A 139 1.84 2.18 -0.66
N VAL A 140 2.08 1.49 0.44
CA VAL A 140 1.54 0.17 0.72
C VAL A 140 0.72 0.27 1.99
N ARG A 141 -0.57 0.03 1.89
CA ARG A 141 -1.51 0.09 3.00
C ARG A 141 -2.10 -1.28 3.25
N VAL A 142 -2.13 -1.69 4.52
CA VAL A 142 -2.71 -2.96 4.96
C VAL A 142 -3.90 -2.68 5.86
N TYR A 143 -5.08 -3.08 5.43
CA TYR A 143 -6.30 -3.06 6.22
C TYR A 143 -6.43 -4.40 6.93
N GLU A 144 -6.45 -4.38 8.24
CA GLU A 144 -6.74 -5.53 9.08
C GLU A 144 -8.27 -5.71 9.24
N THR A 145 -8.97 -4.57 9.28
CA THR A 145 -10.44 -4.49 9.30
C THR A 145 -10.88 -3.29 8.47
N ASP A 146 -12.18 -3.15 8.24
CA ASP A 146 -12.74 -1.97 7.56
C ASP A 146 -12.46 -0.64 8.30
N LYS A 147 -12.07 -0.73 9.58
CA LYS A 147 -11.89 0.43 10.47
C LYS A 147 -10.44 0.70 10.83
N SER A 148 -9.55 -0.27 10.61
CA SER A 148 -8.16 -0.22 11.10
C SER A 148 -7.21 -0.61 10.00
N TRP A 149 -6.23 0.25 9.74
CA TRP A 149 -5.20 0.03 8.74
C TRP A 149 -3.88 0.70 9.17
N ALA A 150 -2.81 0.24 8.60
CA ALA A 150 -1.51 0.89 8.67
C ALA A 150 -0.94 1.08 7.27
N GLU A 151 -0.11 2.10 7.07
CA GLU A 151 0.55 2.32 5.79
C GLU A 151 2.03 2.64 5.93
N CYS A 152 2.79 2.16 4.96
CA CYS A 152 4.15 2.56 4.68
C CYS A 152 4.11 3.43 3.41
N SER A 153 4.58 4.68 3.50
CA SER A 153 4.53 5.63 2.38
C SER A 153 5.79 6.47 2.30
N VAL A 154 6.06 6.99 1.11
CA VAL A 154 7.09 8.01 0.87
C VAL A 154 6.41 9.30 0.45
N ASP A 155 6.81 10.40 1.07
CA ASP A 155 6.37 11.74 0.70
C ASP A 155 6.89 12.11 -0.69
N SER A 156 6.10 12.94 -1.38
CA SER A 156 6.34 13.38 -2.77
C SER A 156 7.26 14.58 -2.79
#